data_59c5614c57c99fdc313547bde6829f06
#
_entry.id   59c5614c57c99fdc313547bde6829f06
#
_cell.length_a   1.000
_cell.length_b   1.000
_cell.length_c   1.000
_cell.angle_alpha   90.00
_cell.angle_beta   90.00
_cell.angle_gamma   90.00
#
_symmetry.space_group_name_H-M   'P 1'
#
loop_
_entity.id
_entity.type
_entity.pdbx_description
1 polymer ?
#
loop_
_entity_poly.entity_id
_entity_poly.type
_entity_poly.pdbx_seq_one_letter_code
_entity_poly.pdbx_strand_id
1 'polypeptide(L)'
;MAYIEARKNKKGEITSYRIVVSDGMDLDGKQIRRIMTWTPTPGMSQHQIEKELNAAAVKFEEQIEYGYQLDSQQTLAEYIEYVLDLKERAGIAPRTLDRYRSLRTRILKALGHMKLSQIRPQHLNSFYKDLAQPGVRDSPDKAIAKKNLEAEIRRQYRSKASFSQMVSLSASTVNRAIRREPITLETAQKIANGLHQDWKRLFSPAKDCEPLSDKTILEYHGFLSTVFAQAEKELLIPYNPAAKATPPKAEEPERDYFEPEQLEAILKELEHVPLKWKTITYLLIDTGCRRGEIMGLKWSSVDLEEGIIIIERALLYTPSLGIYEGPTKTRKIRAVRISNATLELLRKHKEAQQRLKEKNGDRWIETGYVFTADNGDHMTPDSITQWLAKFSETHNLPHIHPHAFRHTAASTMIASGIDLVTTAHELGHANATTTATIYAHSIAVAQAKAAQARSGVFDLIKPKEAQPEQVD
;
A
#
# COMPACT_ATOMS: atom_id res chain seq x y z
N MET A 1 7.14 -48.81 1.38
CA MET A 1 7.64 -49.44 0.13
C MET A 1 6.60 -49.31 -0.96
N ALA A 2 7.05 -48.88 -2.12
CA ALA A 2 6.20 -48.76 -3.30
C ALA A 2 5.81 -50.17 -3.82
N TYR A 3 4.52 -50.37 -4.11
CA TYR A 3 4.03 -51.58 -4.78
C TYR A 3 3.95 -51.34 -6.27
N ILE A 4 4.54 -52.23 -7.09
CA ILE A 4 4.62 -52.08 -8.54
C ILE A 4 3.75 -53.18 -9.19
N GLU A 5 2.82 -52.78 -10.06
CA GLU A 5 1.93 -53.66 -10.80
C GLU A 5 2.08 -53.44 -12.31
N ALA A 6 2.36 -54.51 -13.07
CA ALA A 6 2.46 -54.46 -14.52
C ALA A 6 1.06 -54.44 -15.17
N ARG A 7 0.81 -53.47 -16.07
CA ARG A 7 -0.42 -53.39 -16.87
C ARG A 7 -0.20 -54.00 -18.25
N LYS A 8 -1.04 -54.93 -18.60
CA LYS A 8 -0.99 -55.67 -19.86
C LYS A 8 -2.12 -55.26 -20.81
N ASN A 9 -1.83 -55.21 -22.09
CA ASN A 9 -2.85 -55.06 -23.12
C ASN A 9 -3.65 -56.34 -23.37
N LYS A 10 -4.64 -56.31 -24.23
CA LYS A 10 -5.46 -57.47 -24.59
C LYS A 10 -4.66 -58.64 -25.22
N LYS A 11 -3.42 -58.37 -25.65
CA LYS A 11 -2.50 -59.37 -26.22
C LYS A 11 -1.52 -59.94 -25.18
N GLY A 12 -1.64 -59.54 -23.91
CA GLY A 12 -0.77 -60.02 -22.83
C GLY A 12 0.57 -59.26 -22.72
N GLU A 13 0.85 -58.27 -23.55
CA GLU A 13 2.10 -57.50 -23.54
C GLU A 13 2.03 -56.39 -22.49
N ILE A 14 3.12 -56.15 -21.75
CA ILE A 14 3.21 -55.11 -20.75
C ILE A 14 3.34 -53.76 -21.45
N THR A 15 2.39 -52.86 -21.21
CA THR A 15 2.36 -51.51 -21.82
C THR A 15 2.77 -50.43 -20.84
N SER A 16 2.59 -50.62 -19.53
CA SER A 16 2.95 -49.66 -18.49
C SER A 16 3.02 -50.35 -17.14
N TYR A 17 3.60 -49.69 -16.17
CA TYR A 17 3.66 -50.12 -14.79
C TYR A 17 2.92 -49.11 -13.90
N ARG A 18 2.16 -49.61 -12.95
CA ARG A 18 1.46 -48.82 -11.94
C ARG A 18 2.24 -48.92 -10.63
N ILE A 19 2.74 -47.79 -10.15
CA ILE A 19 3.44 -47.65 -8.89
C ILE A 19 2.46 -47.12 -7.87
N VAL A 20 2.26 -47.83 -6.76
CA VAL A 20 1.33 -47.44 -5.69
C VAL A 20 2.10 -47.29 -4.39
N VAL A 21 1.95 -46.15 -3.74
CA VAL A 21 2.57 -45.80 -2.45
C VAL A 21 1.46 -45.44 -1.46
N SER A 22 1.59 -45.88 -0.22
CA SER A 22 0.70 -45.50 0.87
C SER A 22 1.07 -44.11 1.40
N ASP A 23 0.08 -43.22 1.54
CA ASP A 23 0.21 -41.84 2.00
C ASP A 23 -0.56 -41.63 3.33
N GLY A 24 -0.48 -42.60 4.24
CA GLY A 24 -1.18 -42.57 5.53
C GLY A 24 -2.65 -42.94 5.47
N MET A 25 -3.43 -42.40 6.40
CA MET A 25 -4.89 -42.58 6.53
C MET A 25 -5.59 -41.23 6.47
N ASP A 26 -6.81 -41.20 5.92
CA ASP A 26 -7.68 -40.03 5.99
C ASP A 26 -8.32 -39.88 7.39
N LEU A 27 -9.12 -38.81 7.57
CA LEU A 27 -9.80 -38.53 8.83
C LEU A 27 -10.82 -39.61 9.24
N ASP A 28 -11.24 -40.44 8.28
CA ASP A 28 -12.18 -41.55 8.47
C ASP A 28 -11.45 -42.89 8.69
N GLY A 29 -10.11 -42.87 8.79
CA GLY A 29 -9.28 -44.09 9.00
C GLY A 29 -9.07 -44.91 7.75
N LYS A 30 -9.38 -44.42 6.55
CA LYS A 30 -9.19 -45.12 5.29
C LYS A 30 -7.81 -44.81 4.71
N GLN A 31 -7.13 -45.86 4.25
CA GLN A 31 -5.80 -45.74 3.67
C GLN A 31 -5.80 -44.87 2.41
N ILE A 32 -5.02 -43.78 2.42
CA ILE A 32 -4.75 -42.96 1.23
C ILE A 32 -3.69 -43.66 0.39
N ARG A 33 -3.95 -43.85 -0.90
CA ARG A 33 -3.01 -44.46 -1.85
C ARG A 33 -2.72 -43.49 -2.97
N ARG A 34 -1.44 -43.18 -3.20
CA ARG A 34 -0.97 -42.39 -4.34
C ARG A 34 -0.53 -43.33 -5.45
N ILE A 35 -0.83 -42.97 -6.68
CA ILE A 35 -0.63 -43.83 -7.85
C ILE A 35 0.09 -43.03 -8.93
N MET A 36 1.19 -43.59 -9.43
CA MET A 36 1.91 -43.12 -10.61
C MET A 36 1.92 -44.19 -11.68
N THR A 37 1.73 -43.79 -12.94
CA THR A 37 1.90 -44.70 -14.10
C THR A 37 3.21 -44.39 -14.78
N TRP A 38 4.07 -45.39 -14.89
CA TRP A 38 5.32 -45.30 -15.62
C TRP A 38 5.25 -46.16 -16.89
N THR A 39 5.70 -45.60 -18.03
CA THR A 39 5.65 -46.29 -19.33
C THR A 39 7.08 -46.40 -19.86
N PRO A 40 7.54 -47.62 -20.20
CA PRO A 40 8.88 -47.82 -20.75
C PRO A 40 9.01 -47.14 -22.12
N THR A 41 10.16 -46.59 -22.39
CA THR A 41 10.46 -46.00 -23.70
C THR A 41 10.69 -47.14 -24.71
N PRO A 42 10.14 -47.05 -25.96
CA PRO A 42 10.35 -48.10 -26.95
C PRO A 42 11.82 -48.37 -27.20
N GLY A 43 12.23 -49.66 -27.19
CA GLY A 43 13.60 -50.10 -27.43
C GLY A 43 14.42 -50.35 -26.17
N MET A 44 13.89 -50.15 -24.98
CA MET A 44 14.56 -50.45 -23.72
C MET A 44 14.70 -51.97 -23.52
N SER A 45 15.86 -52.44 -23.05
CA SER A 45 16.04 -53.82 -22.58
C SER A 45 15.32 -54.04 -21.24
N GLN A 46 14.98 -55.33 -20.93
CA GLN A 46 14.33 -55.69 -19.69
C GLN A 46 15.09 -55.15 -18.46
N HIS A 47 16.41 -55.25 -18.46
CA HIS A 47 17.26 -54.77 -17.39
C HIS A 47 17.20 -53.22 -17.24
N GLN A 48 17.13 -52.49 -18.35
CA GLN A 48 16.96 -51.02 -18.33
C GLN A 48 15.58 -50.65 -17.78
N ILE A 49 14.53 -51.39 -18.18
CA ILE A 49 13.16 -51.18 -17.65
C ILE A 49 13.14 -51.37 -16.14
N GLU A 50 13.70 -52.45 -15.62
CA GLU A 50 13.74 -52.71 -14.19
C GLU A 50 14.53 -51.66 -13.41
N LYS A 51 15.68 -51.24 -13.93
CA LYS A 51 16.53 -50.21 -13.30
C LYS A 51 15.81 -48.85 -13.25
N GLU A 52 15.23 -48.42 -14.33
CA GLU A 52 14.53 -47.11 -14.39
C GLU A 52 13.21 -47.13 -13.66
N LEU A 53 12.45 -48.26 -13.71
CA LEU A 53 11.22 -48.43 -12.97
C LEU A 53 11.46 -48.38 -11.45
N ASN A 54 12.52 -49.08 -10.96
CA ASN A 54 12.89 -49.02 -9.55
C ASN A 54 13.36 -47.60 -9.14
N ALA A 55 14.14 -46.93 -9.96
CA ALA A 55 14.53 -45.57 -9.71
C ALA A 55 13.33 -44.59 -9.67
N ALA A 56 12.36 -44.78 -10.56
CA ALA A 56 11.10 -44.02 -10.55
C ALA A 56 10.26 -44.34 -9.31
N ALA A 57 10.19 -45.58 -8.86
CA ALA A 57 9.45 -46.00 -7.67
C ALA A 57 10.06 -45.39 -6.40
N VAL A 58 11.38 -45.45 -6.22
CA VAL A 58 12.09 -44.84 -5.09
C VAL A 58 11.85 -43.33 -5.07
N LYS A 59 12.00 -42.68 -6.22
CA LYS A 59 11.77 -41.23 -6.33
C LYS A 59 10.32 -40.86 -6.02
N PHE A 60 9.36 -41.68 -6.41
CA PHE A 60 7.94 -41.44 -6.12
C PHE A 60 7.63 -41.71 -4.64
N GLU A 61 8.25 -42.69 -3.99
CA GLU A 61 8.13 -42.96 -2.56
C GLU A 61 8.72 -41.80 -1.74
N GLU A 62 9.93 -41.32 -2.06
CA GLU A 62 10.55 -40.14 -1.45
C GLU A 62 9.67 -38.92 -1.60
N GLN A 63 9.07 -38.69 -2.77
CA GLN A 63 8.15 -37.55 -3.00
C GLN A 63 6.93 -37.60 -2.08
N ILE A 64 6.40 -38.78 -1.76
CA ILE A 64 5.25 -38.92 -0.88
C ILE A 64 5.67 -38.85 0.58
N GLU A 65 6.79 -39.48 0.96
CA GLU A 65 7.33 -39.45 2.32
C GLU A 65 7.69 -38.05 2.77
N TYR A 66 8.24 -37.21 1.88
CA TYR A 66 8.51 -35.78 2.13
C TYR A 66 7.27 -34.90 1.96
N GLY A 67 6.10 -35.44 1.65
CA GLY A 67 4.82 -34.75 1.55
C GLY A 67 4.68 -33.83 0.33
N TYR A 68 5.58 -33.90 -0.67
CA TYR A 68 5.47 -33.08 -1.87
C TYR A 68 4.36 -33.60 -2.81
N GLN A 69 3.25 -32.91 -2.87
CA GLN A 69 2.23 -33.11 -3.91
C GLN A 69 2.67 -32.47 -5.24
N LEU A 70 3.78 -32.97 -5.82
CA LEU A 70 4.36 -32.41 -7.04
C LEU A 70 3.47 -32.54 -8.29
N ASP A 71 2.36 -33.27 -8.19
CA ASP A 71 1.40 -33.48 -9.28
C ASP A 71 0.09 -32.72 -9.06
N SER A 72 0.14 -31.61 -8.31
CA SER A 72 -1.01 -30.73 -8.18
C SER A 72 -1.42 -30.19 -9.55
N GLN A 73 -2.61 -30.57 -10.01
CA GLN A 73 -3.22 -30.02 -11.23
C GLN A 73 -3.66 -28.56 -11.01
N GLN A 74 -3.57 -28.07 -9.77
CA GLN A 74 -4.04 -26.75 -9.36
C GLN A 74 -3.30 -25.65 -10.07
N THR A 75 -4.05 -24.75 -10.67
CA THR A 75 -3.53 -23.56 -11.35
C THR A 75 -3.17 -22.46 -10.35
N LEU A 76 -2.29 -21.54 -10.78
CA LEU A 76 -1.99 -20.34 -9.97
C LEU A 76 -3.26 -19.49 -9.72
N ALA A 77 -4.20 -19.48 -10.68
CA ALA A 77 -5.46 -18.74 -10.52
C ALA A 77 -6.27 -19.27 -9.34
N GLU A 78 -6.51 -20.58 -9.30
CA GLU A 78 -7.26 -21.25 -8.23
C GLU A 78 -6.57 -21.07 -6.88
N TYR A 79 -5.25 -21.19 -6.86
CA TYR A 79 -4.48 -21.08 -5.62
C TYR A 79 -4.43 -19.65 -5.07
N ILE A 80 -4.37 -18.63 -5.93
CA ILE A 80 -4.46 -17.24 -5.49
C ILE A 80 -5.78 -16.96 -4.78
N GLU A 81 -6.91 -17.47 -5.30
CA GLU A 81 -8.21 -17.29 -4.66
C GLU A 81 -8.24 -17.95 -3.27
N TYR A 82 -7.72 -19.19 -3.17
CA TYR A 82 -7.58 -19.87 -1.89
C TYR A 82 -6.72 -19.07 -0.89
N VAL A 83 -5.57 -18.56 -1.32
CA VAL A 83 -4.69 -17.75 -0.44
C VAL A 83 -5.35 -16.46 -0.01
N LEU A 84 -6.08 -15.77 -0.90
CA LEU A 84 -6.81 -14.56 -0.55
C LEU A 84 -7.88 -14.83 0.52
N ASP A 85 -8.67 -15.90 0.38
CA ASP A 85 -9.65 -16.34 1.36
C ASP A 85 -8.98 -16.71 2.70
N LEU A 86 -7.88 -17.46 2.66
CA LEU A 86 -7.10 -17.80 3.85
C LEU A 86 -6.60 -16.55 4.60
N LYS A 87 -6.09 -15.55 3.86
CA LYS A 87 -5.63 -14.28 4.43
C LYS A 87 -6.78 -13.44 4.99
N GLU A 88 -7.93 -13.43 4.33
CA GLU A 88 -9.13 -12.73 4.80
C GLU A 88 -9.61 -13.33 6.11
N ARG A 89 -9.72 -14.66 6.22
CA ARG A 89 -10.05 -15.37 7.47
C ARG A 89 -9.02 -15.16 8.58
N ALA A 90 -7.74 -15.01 8.22
CA ALA A 90 -6.66 -14.70 9.16
C ALA A 90 -6.67 -13.23 9.62
N GLY A 91 -7.62 -12.39 9.16
CA GLY A 91 -7.78 -11.00 9.60
C GLY A 91 -6.72 -10.04 9.06
N ILE A 92 -6.22 -10.28 7.83
CA ILE A 92 -5.34 -9.30 7.17
C ILE A 92 -6.05 -7.95 7.02
N ALA A 93 -5.29 -6.85 7.13
CA ALA A 93 -5.87 -5.52 7.00
C ALA A 93 -6.63 -5.36 5.66
N PRO A 94 -7.88 -4.84 5.67
CA PRO A 94 -8.72 -4.72 4.47
C PRO A 94 -8.03 -4.02 3.31
N ARG A 95 -7.25 -2.96 3.60
CA ARG A 95 -6.47 -2.24 2.59
C ARG A 95 -5.42 -3.13 1.89
N THR A 96 -4.79 -4.05 2.63
CA THR A 96 -3.83 -5.00 2.06
C THR A 96 -4.53 -6.02 1.18
N LEU A 97 -5.69 -6.51 1.61
CA LEU A 97 -6.51 -7.44 0.86
C LEU A 97 -6.99 -6.82 -0.47
N ASP A 98 -7.52 -5.59 -0.42
CA ASP A 98 -7.93 -4.85 -1.62
C ASP A 98 -6.75 -4.60 -2.57
N ARG A 99 -5.56 -4.33 -2.02
CA ARG A 99 -4.34 -4.23 -2.84
C ARG A 99 -4.00 -5.54 -3.52
N TYR A 100 -4.04 -6.66 -2.81
CA TYR A 100 -3.82 -7.99 -3.38
C TYR A 100 -4.84 -8.33 -4.47
N ARG A 101 -6.12 -8.04 -4.23
CA ARG A 101 -7.18 -8.20 -5.23
C ARG A 101 -6.94 -7.35 -6.49
N SER A 102 -6.42 -6.14 -6.34
CA SER A 102 -6.02 -5.28 -7.45
C SER A 102 -4.83 -5.84 -8.26
N LEU A 103 -3.78 -6.33 -7.58
CA LEU A 103 -2.60 -6.92 -8.22
C LEU A 103 -2.95 -8.23 -8.95
N ARG A 104 -3.87 -9.03 -8.38
CA ARG A 104 -4.32 -10.31 -8.93
C ARG A 104 -4.69 -10.24 -10.40
N THR A 105 -5.40 -9.21 -10.83
CA THR A 105 -5.96 -9.11 -12.20
C THR A 105 -4.90 -9.29 -13.29
N ARG A 106 -3.75 -8.62 -13.18
CA ARG A 106 -2.67 -8.77 -14.16
C ARG A 106 -1.92 -10.10 -14.02
N ILE A 107 -1.75 -10.58 -12.79
CA ILE A 107 -1.11 -11.87 -12.53
C ILE A 107 -1.93 -13.00 -13.17
N LEU A 108 -3.26 -12.99 -12.98
CA LEU A 108 -4.13 -14.02 -13.55
C LEU A 108 -4.08 -14.01 -15.09
N LYS A 109 -4.04 -12.83 -15.72
CA LYS A 109 -3.94 -12.71 -17.15
C LYS A 109 -2.63 -13.29 -17.71
N ALA A 110 -1.52 -13.11 -17.01
CA ALA A 110 -0.19 -13.51 -17.48
C ALA A 110 0.17 -14.96 -17.06
N LEU A 111 -0.09 -15.34 -15.82
CA LEU A 111 0.41 -16.57 -15.21
C LEU A 111 -0.69 -17.48 -14.66
N GLY A 112 -1.93 -17.01 -14.58
CA GLY A 112 -3.03 -17.70 -13.90
C GLY A 112 -3.35 -19.08 -14.44
N HIS A 113 -3.16 -19.32 -15.73
CA HIS A 113 -3.40 -20.58 -16.42
C HIS A 113 -2.34 -21.66 -16.11
N MET A 114 -1.18 -21.26 -15.57
CA MET A 114 -0.07 -22.19 -15.29
C MET A 114 -0.33 -22.98 -14.01
N LYS A 115 0.06 -24.25 -14.02
CA LYS A 115 0.05 -25.08 -12.82
C LYS A 115 1.13 -24.62 -11.84
N LEU A 116 0.84 -24.62 -10.54
CA LEU A 116 1.79 -24.21 -9.50
C LEU A 116 3.14 -24.92 -9.62
N SER A 117 3.12 -26.23 -9.85
CA SER A 117 4.33 -27.06 -9.98
C SER A 117 5.19 -26.72 -11.22
N GLN A 118 4.66 -26.00 -12.20
CA GLN A 118 5.34 -25.63 -13.44
C GLN A 118 5.94 -24.21 -13.41
N ILE A 119 5.56 -23.38 -12.44
CA ILE A 119 6.07 -22.01 -12.37
C ILE A 119 7.52 -22.02 -11.92
N ARG A 120 8.36 -21.35 -12.72
CA ARG A 120 9.81 -21.22 -12.49
C ARG A 120 10.19 -19.74 -12.35
N PRO A 121 11.35 -19.43 -11.74
CA PRO A 121 11.83 -18.04 -11.63
C PRO A 121 11.86 -17.28 -12.96
N GLN A 122 12.17 -17.98 -14.06
CA GLN A 122 12.20 -17.36 -15.40
C GLN A 122 10.83 -16.81 -15.85
N HIS A 123 9.74 -17.49 -15.50
CA HIS A 123 8.38 -17.01 -15.81
C HIS A 123 8.08 -15.71 -15.07
N LEU A 124 8.51 -15.60 -13.81
CA LEU A 124 8.36 -14.40 -13.00
C LEU A 124 9.23 -13.25 -13.53
N ASN A 125 10.48 -13.53 -13.90
CA ASN A 125 11.36 -12.54 -14.49
C ASN A 125 10.81 -12.01 -15.84
N SER A 126 10.23 -12.89 -16.67
CA SER A 126 9.53 -12.47 -17.89
C SER A 126 8.33 -11.59 -17.58
N PHE A 127 7.52 -11.98 -16.61
CA PHE A 127 6.37 -11.18 -16.15
C PHE A 127 6.80 -9.79 -15.67
N TYR A 128 7.87 -9.66 -14.88
CA TYR A 128 8.38 -8.36 -14.42
C TYR A 128 8.88 -7.52 -15.59
N LYS A 129 9.55 -8.13 -16.58
CA LYS A 129 9.97 -7.45 -17.79
C LYS A 129 8.77 -6.92 -18.58
N ASP A 130 7.70 -7.70 -18.68
CA ASP A 130 6.48 -7.28 -19.37
C ASP A 130 5.79 -6.12 -18.63
N LEU A 131 5.78 -6.13 -17.29
CA LEU A 131 5.27 -5.04 -16.47
C LEU A 131 6.07 -3.73 -16.62
N ALA A 132 7.35 -3.82 -16.96
CA ALA A 132 8.22 -2.69 -17.24
C ALA A 132 8.12 -2.15 -18.67
N GLN A 133 7.29 -2.76 -19.53
CA GLN A 133 7.12 -2.27 -20.91
C GLN A 133 6.20 -1.04 -20.96
N PRO A 134 6.47 -0.10 -21.88
CA PRO A 134 5.55 0.98 -22.19
C PRO A 134 4.18 0.43 -22.61
N GLY A 135 3.09 1.09 -22.19
CA GLY A 135 1.73 0.69 -22.55
C GLY A 135 1.08 -0.33 -21.62
N VAL A 136 1.81 -0.88 -20.64
CA VAL A 136 1.24 -1.82 -19.64
C VAL A 136 0.17 -1.14 -18.76
N ARG A 137 0.24 0.19 -18.61
CA ARG A 137 -0.79 0.98 -17.94
C ARG A 137 -2.03 1.20 -18.81
N ASP A 138 -1.98 0.86 -20.09
CA ASP A 138 -3.15 0.96 -20.96
C ASP A 138 -4.32 0.22 -20.31
N SER A 139 -5.25 1.01 -19.81
CA SER A 139 -6.51 0.52 -19.31
C SER A 139 -7.50 0.72 -20.44
N PRO A 140 -7.98 -0.36 -21.09
CA PRO A 140 -9.01 -0.25 -22.13
C PRO A 140 -10.27 0.41 -21.58
N ASP A 141 -10.38 0.48 -20.25
CA ASP A 141 -11.50 1.05 -19.52
C ASP A 141 -11.35 2.53 -19.19
N LYS A 142 -10.29 3.21 -19.66
CA LYS A 142 -10.12 4.65 -19.48
C LYS A 142 -10.22 5.43 -20.77
N ALA A 143 -10.77 6.64 -20.67
CA ALA A 143 -10.94 7.56 -21.77
C ALA A 143 -10.52 8.99 -21.38
N ILE A 144 -10.00 9.74 -22.35
CA ILE A 144 -9.59 11.15 -22.23
C ILE A 144 -10.41 11.99 -23.19
N ALA A 145 -10.85 13.16 -22.77
CA ALA A 145 -11.62 14.07 -23.61
C ALA A 145 -10.78 14.63 -24.76
N LYS A 146 -11.31 14.53 -25.99
CA LYS A 146 -10.72 15.07 -27.22
C LYS A 146 -11.02 16.55 -27.41
N LYS A 147 -12.20 16.99 -26.93
CA LYS A 147 -12.75 18.32 -27.15
C LYS A 147 -12.85 19.09 -25.84
N ASN A 148 -13.12 20.38 -25.93
CA ASN A 148 -13.46 21.19 -24.79
C ASN A 148 -14.85 20.83 -24.26
N LEU A 149 -14.93 19.88 -23.33
CA LEU A 149 -16.16 19.41 -22.71
C LEU A 149 -16.90 20.54 -21.97
N GLU A 150 -16.18 21.51 -21.43
CA GLU A 150 -16.80 22.65 -20.73
C GLU A 150 -17.68 23.45 -21.68
N ALA A 151 -17.20 23.72 -22.91
CA ALA A 151 -17.96 24.42 -23.92
C ALA A 151 -19.23 23.61 -24.37
N GLU A 152 -19.07 22.29 -24.52
CA GLU A 152 -20.22 21.43 -24.88
C GLU A 152 -21.26 21.38 -23.74
N ILE A 153 -20.85 21.29 -22.49
CA ILE A 153 -21.74 21.31 -21.33
C ILE A 153 -22.48 22.66 -21.23
N ARG A 154 -21.77 23.79 -21.39
CA ARG A 154 -22.36 25.12 -21.31
C ARG A 154 -23.38 25.43 -22.41
N ARG A 155 -23.27 24.77 -23.57
CA ARG A 155 -24.24 24.90 -24.65
C ARG A 155 -25.60 24.31 -24.34
N GLN A 156 -25.63 23.24 -23.54
CA GLN A 156 -26.85 22.47 -23.27
C GLN A 156 -27.37 22.62 -21.85
N TYR A 157 -26.50 22.97 -20.90
CA TYR A 157 -26.82 23.04 -19.48
C TYR A 157 -26.44 24.38 -18.87
N ARG A 158 -27.30 24.84 -17.95
CA ARG A 158 -27.14 26.14 -17.26
C ARG A 158 -25.87 26.21 -16.40
N SER A 159 -25.43 25.06 -15.84
CA SER A 159 -24.24 24.97 -15.01
C SER A 159 -23.61 23.58 -15.03
N LYS A 160 -22.33 23.48 -14.66
CA LYS A 160 -21.65 22.18 -14.45
C LYS A 160 -22.33 21.36 -13.36
N ALA A 161 -22.86 22.00 -12.32
CA ALA A 161 -23.53 21.34 -11.21
C ALA A 161 -24.83 20.67 -11.68
N SER A 162 -25.67 21.38 -12.48
CA SER A 162 -26.89 20.78 -13.03
C SER A 162 -26.60 19.63 -13.98
N PHE A 163 -25.53 19.73 -14.78
CA PHE A 163 -25.07 18.62 -15.62
C PHE A 163 -24.61 17.41 -14.78
N SER A 164 -23.76 17.64 -13.76
CA SER A 164 -23.28 16.59 -12.86
C SER A 164 -24.43 15.81 -12.21
N GLN A 165 -25.45 16.53 -11.75
CA GLN A 165 -26.63 15.93 -11.14
C GLN A 165 -27.42 15.10 -12.15
N MET A 166 -27.59 15.61 -13.37
CA MET A 166 -28.34 14.92 -14.43
C MET A 166 -27.67 13.61 -14.86
N VAL A 167 -26.32 13.58 -14.99
CA VAL A 167 -25.58 12.38 -15.36
C VAL A 167 -25.28 11.47 -14.16
N SER A 168 -25.74 11.81 -12.95
CA SER A 168 -25.50 11.08 -11.70
C SER A 168 -24.00 10.86 -11.43
N LEU A 169 -23.20 11.90 -11.69
CA LEU A 169 -21.76 11.92 -11.45
C LEU A 169 -21.40 13.02 -10.45
N SER A 170 -20.34 12.82 -9.68
CA SER A 170 -19.82 13.88 -8.80
C SER A 170 -19.28 15.05 -9.63
N ALA A 171 -19.40 16.27 -9.10
CA ALA A 171 -18.82 17.47 -9.73
C ALA A 171 -17.30 17.32 -9.95
N SER A 172 -16.60 16.64 -9.04
CA SER A 172 -15.17 16.34 -9.18
C SER A 172 -14.89 15.44 -10.38
N THR A 173 -15.71 14.43 -10.62
CA THR A 173 -15.58 13.53 -11.79
C THR A 173 -15.79 14.27 -13.11
N VAL A 174 -16.80 15.13 -13.18
CA VAL A 174 -17.04 15.96 -14.36
C VAL A 174 -15.89 16.95 -14.59
N ASN A 175 -15.38 17.58 -13.52
CA ASN A 175 -14.23 18.47 -13.63
C ASN A 175 -12.95 17.76 -14.08
N ARG A 176 -12.70 16.51 -13.65
CA ARG A 176 -11.59 15.70 -14.16
C ARG A 176 -11.71 15.48 -15.68
N ALA A 177 -12.89 15.14 -16.16
CA ALA A 177 -13.13 15.00 -17.59
C ALA A 177 -12.89 16.33 -18.36
N ILE A 178 -13.32 17.46 -17.80
CA ILE A 178 -13.09 18.81 -18.38
C ILE A 178 -11.61 19.14 -18.46
N ARG A 179 -10.82 18.77 -17.44
CA ARG A 179 -9.36 18.96 -17.40
C ARG A 179 -8.60 17.98 -18.28
N ARG A 180 -9.29 17.12 -19.02
CA ARG A 180 -8.70 16.06 -19.84
C ARG A 180 -7.90 15.04 -19.04
N GLU A 181 -8.24 14.84 -17.78
CA GLU A 181 -7.70 13.76 -16.98
C GLU A 181 -8.37 12.44 -17.35
N PRO A 182 -7.67 11.28 -17.28
CA PRO A 182 -8.26 9.99 -17.57
C PRO A 182 -9.44 9.67 -16.62
N ILE A 183 -10.58 9.31 -17.21
CA ILE A 183 -11.79 8.84 -16.54
C ILE A 183 -12.13 7.42 -17.01
N THR A 184 -12.97 6.69 -16.28
CA THR A 184 -13.40 5.35 -16.72
C THR A 184 -14.25 5.46 -17.99
N LEU A 185 -14.23 4.43 -18.84
CA LEU A 185 -15.03 4.36 -20.06
C LEU A 185 -16.52 4.50 -19.74
N GLU A 186 -17.01 3.87 -18.67
CA GLU A 186 -18.37 4.01 -18.18
C GLU A 186 -18.73 5.47 -17.87
N THR A 187 -17.83 6.18 -17.18
CA THR A 187 -18.00 7.60 -16.88
C THR A 187 -18.01 8.44 -18.17
N ALA A 188 -17.12 8.14 -19.13
CA ALA A 188 -17.10 8.81 -20.42
C ALA A 188 -18.39 8.58 -21.21
N GLN A 189 -18.94 7.37 -21.17
CA GLN A 189 -20.25 7.04 -21.77
C GLN A 189 -21.40 7.78 -21.10
N LYS A 190 -21.43 7.86 -19.75
CA LYS A 190 -22.44 8.63 -19.02
C LYS A 190 -22.42 10.12 -19.39
N ILE A 191 -21.22 10.71 -19.50
CA ILE A 191 -21.05 12.10 -19.93
C ILE A 191 -21.52 12.28 -21.38
N ALA A 192 -21.13 11.38 -22.27
CA ALA A 192 -21.51 11.46 -23.70
C ALA A 192 -23.02 11.29 -23.90
N ASN A 193 -23.64 10.35 -23.20
CA ASN A 193 -25.10 10.15 -23.22
C ASN A 193 -25.83 11.40 -22.71
N GLY A 194 -25.31 12.01 -21.63
CA GLY A 194 -25.84 13.26 -21.10
C GLY A 194 -25.71 14.45 -22.06
N LEU A 195 -24.78 14.42 -22.98
CA LEU A 195 -24.60 15.42 -24.03
C LEU A 195 -25.25 14.99 -25.35
N HIS A 196 -25.98 13.88 -25.38
CA HIS A 196 -26.64 13.31 -26.57
C HIS A 196 -25.65 13.13 -27.76
N GLN A 197 -24.41 12.72 -27.46
CA GLN A 197 -23.37 12.50 -28.45
C GLN A 197 -22.74 11.11 -28.30
N ASP A 198 -22.20 10.58 -29.41
CA ASP A 198 -21.37 9.36 -29.34
C ASP A 198 -20.10 9.63 -28.53
N TRP A 199 -19.82 8.76 -27.55
CA TRP A 199 -18.63 8.87 -26.72
C TRP A 199 -17.32 8.92 -27.53
N LYS A 200 -17.22 8.22 -28.65
CA LYS A 200 -16.05 8.24 -29.55
C LYS A 200 -15.79 9.59 -30.21
N ARG A 201 -16.81 10.47 -30.30
CA ARG A 201 -16.65 11.84 -30.75
C ARG A 201 -16.06 12.75 -29.70
N LEU A 202 -16.40 12.51 -28.44
CA LEU A 202 -15.99 13.34 -27.31
C LEU A 202 -14.72 12.85 -26.64
N PHE A 203 -14.47 11.55 -26.66
CA PHE A 203 -13.37 10.91 -25.96
C PHE A 203 -12.54 10.02 -26.87
N SER A 204 -11.28 9.78 -26.49
CA SER A 204 -10.40 8.74 -27.02
C SER A 204 -10.00 7.80 -25.88
N PRO A 205 -9.67 6.53 -26.18
CA PRO A 205 -9.03 5.67 -25.20
C PRO A 205 -7.79 6.37 -24.60
N ALA A 206 -7.66 6.34 -23.31
CA ALA A 206 -6.47 6.86 -22.65
C ALA A 206 -5.33 5.87 -22.87
N LYS A 207 -4.32 6.28 -23.61
CA LYS A 207 -3.06 5.56 -23.72
C LYS A 207 -2.09 6.12 -22.71
N ASP A 208 -1.88 5.40 -21.63
CA ASP A 208 -0.80 5.68 -20.69
C ASP A 208 0.42 4.89 -21.17
N CYS A 209 1.30 5.55 -21.90
CA CYS A 209 2.48 4.92 -22.51
C CYS A 209 3.61 4.69 -21.50
N GLU A 210 3.48 5.12 -20.23
CA GLU A 210 4.53 4.92 -19.24
C GLU A 210 4.54 3.48 -18.71
N PRO A 211 5.74 2.93 -18.46
CA PRO A 211 5.87 1.65 -17.76
C PRO A 211 5.41 1.74 -16.30
N LEU A 212 5.17 0.60 -15.67
CA LEU A 212 4.99 0.58 -14.22
C LEU A 212 6.31 0.94 -13.54
N SER A 213 6.25 1.70 -12.43
CA SER A 213 7.44 1.97 -11.63
C SER A 213 7.97 0.68 -10.99
N ASP A 214 9.30 0.62 -10.78
CA ASP A 214 9.97 -0.50 -10.12
C ASP A 214 9.34 -0.82 -8.76
N LYS A 215 8.96 0.21 -8.00
CA LYS A 215 8.24 0.06 -6.73
C LYS A 215 6.90 -0.69 -6.92
N THR A 216 6.16 -0.41 -7.98
CA THR A 216 4.91 -1.12 -8.27
C THR A 216 5.19 -2.57 -8.68
N ILE A 217 6.26 -2.82 -9.46
CA ILE A 217 6.67 -4.18 -9.83
C ILE A 217 7.09 -4.98 -8.60
N LEU A 218 7.79 -4.35 -7.64
CA LEU A 218 8.11 -4.97 -6.35
C LEU A 218 6.87 -5.34 -5.52
N GLU A 219 5.76 -4.61 -5.63
CA GLU A 219 4.51 -5.01 -4.98
C GLU A 219 3.92 -6.28 -5.61
N TYR A 220 4.00 -6.45 -6.95
CA TYR A 220 3.64 -7.72 -7.62
C TYR A 220 4.53 -8.87 -7.14
N HIS A 221 5.85 -8.65 -7.07
CA HIS A 221 6.79 -9.63 -6.55
C HIS A 221 6.47 -10.03 -5.12
N GLY A 222 6.22 -9.06 -4.22
CA GLY A 222 5.88 -9.30 -2.82
C GLY A 222 4.59 -10.11 -2.64
N PHE A 223 3.57 -9.83 -3.45
CA PHE A 223 2.34 -10.62 -3.42
C PHE A 223 2.56 -12.04 -3.94
N LEU A 224 3.23 -12.23 -5.08
CA LEU A 224 3.58 -13.55 -5.61
C LEU A 224 4.45 -14.34 -4.62
N SER A 225 5.43 -13.68 -3.98
CA SER A 225 6.25 -14.30 -2.95
C SER A 225 5.42 -14.79 -1.77
N THR A 226 4.40 -14.01 -1.35
CA THR A 226 3.47 -14.40 -0.29
C THR A 226 2.64 -15.64 -0.70
N VAL A 227 2.16 -15.68 -1.95
CA VAL A 227 1.38 -16.82 -2.48
C VAL A 227 2.25 -18.09 -2.54
N PHE A 228 3.45 -17.99 -3.11
CA PHE A 228 4.33 -19.15 -3.25
C PHE A 228 4.93 -19.61 -1.91
N ALA A 229 5.17 -18.69 -0.96
CA ALA A 229 5.59 -19.08 0.39
C ALA A 229 4.50 -19.91 1.11
N GLN A 230 3.23 -19.59 0.87
CA GLN A 230 2.14 -20.40 1.38
C GLN A 230 2.09 -21.78 0.70
N ALA A 231 2.29 -21.85 -0.62
CA ALA A 231 2.33 -23.10 -1.38
C ALA A 231 3.51 -24.01 -0.96
N GLU A 232 4.67 -23.41 -0.69
CA GLU A 232 5.84 -24.12 -0.15
C GLU A 232 5.56 -24.67 1.26
N LYS A 233 4.94 -23.85 2.13
CA LYS A 233 4.54 -24.27 3.48
C LYS A 233 3.52 -25.43 3.46
N GLU A 234 2.63 -25.46 2.46
CA GLU A 234 1.64 -26.50 2.25
C GLU A 234 2.18 -27.69 1.43
N LEU A 235 3.49 -27.71 1.15
CA LEU A 235 4.19 -28.76 0.41
C LEU A 235 3.66 -29.00 -1.02
N LEU A 236 2.99 -28.01 -1.61
CA LEU A 236 2.50 -28.08 -3.01
C LEU A 236 3.60 -27.83 -4.02
N ILE A 237 4.66 -27.13 -3.62
CA ILE A 237 5.86 -26.84 -4.40
C ILE A 237 7.11 -27.02 -3.54
N PRO A 238 8.25 -27.45 -4.12
CA PRO A 238 9.47 -27.76 -3.36
C PRO A 238 10.24 -26.51 -2.90
N TYR A 239 9.95 -25.34 -3.45
CA TYR A 239 10.56 -24.06 -3.10
C TYR A 239 9.73 -22.91 -3.65
N ASN A 240 9.87 -21.73 -3.04
CA ASN A 240 9.26 -20.50 -3.52
C ASN A 240 10.00 -19.95 -4.76
N PRO A 241 9.39 -19.99 -5.98
CA PRO A 241 10.04 -19.49 -7.19
C PRO A 241 10.26 -17.96 -7.16
N ALA A 242 9.46 -17.19 -6.41
CA ALA A 242 9.67 -15.76 -6.28
C ALA A 242 10.94 -15.43 -5.48
N ALA A 243 11.30 -16.23 -4.48
CA ALA A 243 12.54 -16.04 -3.72
C ALA A 243 13.81 -16.21 -4.58
N LYS A 244 13.70 -16.92 -5.72
CA LYS A 244 14.80 -17.13 -6.68
C LYS A 244 14.67 -16.26 -7.95
N ALA A 245 13.60 -15.48 -8.09
CA ALA A 245 13.43 -14.52 -9.16
C ALA A 245 14.18 -13.21 -8.85
N THR A 246 14.47 -12.45 -9.91
CA THR A 246 15.19 -11.17 -9.81
C THR A 246 14.26 -10.03 -10.20
N PRO A 247 13.51 -9.43 -9.24
CA PRO A 247 12.71 -8.24 -9.51
C PRO A 247 13.62 -7.01 -9.73
N PRO A 248 13.11 -5.92 -10.32
CA PRO A 248 13.86 -4.68 -10.45
C PRO A 248 14.23 -4.12 -9.08
N LYS A 249 15.34 -3.39 -9.01
CA LYS A 249 15.76 -2.67 -7.82
C LYS A 249 15.12 -1.29 -7.83
N ALA A 250 14.18 -1.04 -6.92
CA ALA A 250 13.64 0.30 -6.76
C ALA A 250 14.65 1.19 -6.03
N GLU A 251 14.88 2.37 -6.57
CA GLU A 251 15.56 3.43 -5.82
C GLU A 251 14.62 3.95 -4.73
N GLU A 252 15.15 4.12 -3.53
CA GLU A 252 14.41 4.82 -2.48
C GLU A 252 14.45 6.31 -2.82
N PRO A 253 13.32 6.96 -3.12
CA PRO A 253 13.30 8.40 -3.34
C PRO A 253 13.74 9.11 -2.07
N GLU A 254 14.45 10.22 -2.24
CA GLU A 254 14.68 11.14 -1.13
C GLU A 254 13.34 11.47 -0.47
N ARG A 255 13.32 11.47 0.87
CA ARG A 255 12.09 11.70 1.60
C ARG A 255 11.87 13.19 1.76
N ASP A 256 10.72 13.65 1.31
CA ASP A 256 10.35 15.05 1.42
C ASP A 256 10.19 15.41 2.91
N TYR A 257 10.95 16.40 3.36
CA TYR A 257 10.75 17.15 4.60
C TYR A 257 10.89 18.64 4.29
N PHE A 258 10.36 19.49 5.14
CA PHE A 258 10.41 20.92 4.95
C PHE A 258 11.55 21.52 5.75
N GLU A 259 12.37 22.32 5.08
CA GLU A 259 13.33 23.20 5.73
C GLU A 259 12.58 24.28 6.54
N PRO A 260 13.22 24.89 7.57
CA PRO A 260 12.58 25.88 8.42
C PRO A 260 11.91 27.03 7.65
N GLU A 261 12.55 27.54 6.61
CA GLU A 261 12.06 28.65 5.77
C GLU A 261 10.81 28.24 4.96
N GLN A 262 10.79 27.00 4.50
CA GLN A 262 9.63 26.42 3.79
C GLN A 262 8.45 26.24 4.75
N LEU A 263 8.71 25.76 5.98
CA LEU A 263 7.69 25.60 6.99
C LEU A 263 7.10 26.94 7.43
N GLU A 264 7.94 27.98 7.59
CA GLU A 264 7.52 29.36 7.89
C GLU A 264 6.60 29.89 6.78
N ALA A 265 6.96 29.71 5.51
CA ALA A 265 6.13 30.12 4.38
C ALA A 265 4.77 29.40 4.39
N ILE A 266 4.76 28.10 4.68
CA ILE A 266 3.51 27.29 4.80
C ILE A 266 2.64 27.85 5.93
N LEU A 267 3.21 28.09 7.12
CA LEU A 267 2.48 28.59 8.29
C LEU A 267 1.89 29.99 8.02
N LYS A 268 2.61 30.86 7.31
CA LYS A 268 2.14 32.21 6.94
C LYS A 268 0.90 32.13 6.04
N GLU A 269 0.90 31.28 5.03
CA GLU A 269 -0.24 31.12 4.13
C GLU A 269 -1.43 30.42 4.80
N LEU A 270 -1.19 29.60 5.83
CA LEU A 270 -2.24 28.96 6.63
C LEU A 270 -3.04 29.96 7.48
N GLU A 271 -2.57 31.18 7.69
CA GLU A 271 -3.33 32.21 8.41
C GLU A 271 -4.62 32.61 7.66
N HIS A 272 -4.62 32.48 6.35
CA HIS A 272 -5.69 32.95 5.47
C HIS A 272 -6.67 31.85 5.01
N VAL A 273 -6.55 30.63 5.54
CA VAL A 273 -7.40 29.48 5.15
C VAL A 273 -8.52 29.21 6.16
N PRO A 274 -9.59 28.49 5.78
CA PRO A 274 -10.66 28.12 6.71
C PRO A 274 -10.13 27.38 7.94
N LEU A 275 -10.66 27.72 9.13
CA LEU A 275 -10.20 27.25 10.44
C LEU A 275 -10.05 25.72 10.50
N LYS A 276 -10.98 24.95 9.94
CA LYS A 276 -10.91 23.49 9.89
C LYS A 276 -9.59 22.99 9.28
N TRP A 277 -9.23 23.47 8.09
CA TRP A 277 -8.03 23.06 7.39
C TRP A 277 -6.74 23.54 8.07
N LYS A 278 -6.77 24.76 8.60
CA LYS A 278 -5.69 25.29 9.44
C LYS A 278 -5.45 24.38 10.64
N THR A 279 -6.48 24.04 11.39
CA THR A 279 -6.38 23.19 12.59
C THR A 279 -5.86 21.79 12.27
N ILE A 280 -6.36 21.14 11.18
CA ILE A 280 -5.85 19.83 10.74
C ILE A 280 -4.36 19.91 10.41
N THR A 281 -3.94 20.96 9.67
CA THR A 281 -2.55 21.11 9.22
C THR A 281 -1.63 21.38 10.40
N TYR A 282 -2.02 22.24 11.34
CA TYR A 282 -1.26 22.50 12.57
C TYR A 282 -1.08 21.20 13.38
N LEU A 283 -2.12 20.37 13.53
CA LEU A 283 -1.99 19.07 14.20
C LEU A 283 -1.01 18.15 13.47
N LEU A 284 -1.02 18.12 12.14
CA LEU A 284 -0.08 17.31 11.37
C LEU A 284 1.37 17.76 11.55
N ILE A 285 1.61 19.08 11.58
CA ILE A 285 2.94 19.69 11.78
C ILE A 285 3.42 19.41 13.20
N ASP A 286 2.59 19.71 14.20
CA ASP A 286 2.93 19.68 15.62
C ASP A 286 3.21 18.26 16.11
N THR A 287 2.34 17.30 15.72
CA THR A 287 2.38 15.95 16.27
C THR A 287 3.08 14.93 15.37
N GLY A 288 3.26 15.21 14.09
CA GLY A 288 3.73 14.24 13.11
C GLY A 288 2.83 12.99 12.99
N CYS A 289 1.58 13.04 13.47
CA CYS A 289 0.64 11.94 13.38
C CYS A 289 0.31 11.56 11.93
N ARG A 290 -0.07 10.30 11.73
CA ARG A 290 -0.51 9.87 10.39
C ARG A 290 -1.84 10.51 10.05
N ARG A 291 -2.06 10.79 8.77
CA ARG A 291 -3.31 11.37 8.25
C ARG A 291 -4.56 10.67 8.80
N GLY A 292 -4.61 9.35 8.72
CA GLY A 292 -5.76 8.59 9.22
C GLY A 292 -5.97 8.69 10.72
N GLU A 293 -4.92 8.89 11.50
CA GLU A 293 -4.97 9.09 12.95
C GLU A 293 -5.62 10.43 13.29
N ILE A 294 -5.21 11.51 12.59
CA ILE A 294 -5.81 12.84 12.78
C ILE A 294 -7.28 12.86 12.31
N MET A 295 -7.58 12.24 11.17
CA MET A 295 -8.96 12.19 10.67
C MET A 295 -9.87 11.30 11.52
N GLY A 296 -9.30 10.34 12.25
CA GLY A 296 -10.01 9.46 13.18
C GLY A 296 -10.06 9.98 14.63
N LEU A 297 -9.53 11.18 14.89
CA LEU A 297 -9.53 11.76 16.24
C LEU A 297 -10.95 12.14 16.68
N LYS A 298 -11.35 11.71 17.87
CA LYS A 298 -12.64 12.05 18.49
C LYS A 298 -12.45 13.03 19.65
N TRP A 299 -13.45 13.85 19.92
CA TRP A 299 -13.42 14.79 21.05
C TRP A 299 -13.26 14.08 22.41
N SER A 300 -13.72 12.84 22.53
CA SER A 300 -13.49 12.00 23.73
C SER A 300 -12.04 11.65 23.98
N SER A 301 -11.18 11.79 22.97
CA SER A 301 -9.74 11.50 23.02
C SER A 301 -8.89 12.79 23.01
N VAL A 302 -9.51 13.95 23.30
CA VAL A 302 -8.84 15.26 23.35
C VAL A 302 -9.05 15.89 24.72
N ASP A 303 -7.97 16.08 25.45
CA ASP A 303 -7.95 16.88 26.67
C ASP A 303 -7.52 18.31 26.32
N LEU A 304 -8.49 19.24 26.36
CA LEU A 304 -8.26 20.65 26.06
C LEU A 304 -7.69 21.45 27.23
N GLU A 305 -7.63 20.90 28.45
CA GLU A 305 -7.02 21.53 29.62
C GLU A 305 -5.52 21.23 29.62
N GLU A 306 -5.16 19.96 29.56
CA GLU A 306 -3.78 19.49 29.57
C GLU A 306 -3.06 19.60 28.22
N GLY A 307 -3.79 19.84 27.14
CA GLY A 307 -3.24 19.85 25.75
C GLY A 307 -2.71 18.49 25.33
N ILE A 308 -3.48 17.44 25.60
CA ILE A 308 -3.12 16.06 25.26
C ILE A 308 -4.16 15.47 24.30
N ILE A 309 -3.68 14.77 23.29
CA ILE A 309 -4.51 13.95 22.42
C ILE A 309 -4.12 12.49 22.54
N ILE A 310 -5.12 11.61 22.55
CA ILE A 310 -4.92 10.15 22.61
C ILE A 310 -5.15 9.56 21.22
N ILE A 311 -4.11 8.98 20.63
CA ILE A 311 -4.15 8.33 19.32
C ILE A 311 -4.37 6.83 19.53
N GLU A 312 -5.59 6.37 19.33
CA GLU A 312 -6.01 4.99 19.53
C GLU A 312 -6.60 4.34 18.28
N ARG A 313 -7.07 5.14 17.35
CA ARG A 313 -7.75 4.71 16.12
C ARG A 313 -7.30 5.49 14.90
N ALA A 314 -7.68 5.03 13.72
CA ALA A 314 -7.51 5.73 12.47
C ALA A 314 -8.77 5.63 11.63
N LEU A 315 -9.14 6.70 10.93
CA LEU A 315 -10.16 6.67 9.90
C LEU A 315 -9.51 6.27 8.58
N LEU A 316 -10.03 5.22 7.97
CA LEU A 316 -9.47 4.55 6.81
C LEU A 316 -10.53 4.51 5.70
N TYR A 317 -10.05 4.31 4.47
CA TYR A 317 -10.89 4.08 3.31
C TYR A 317 -10.37 2.91 2.48
N THR A 318 -11.27 2.04 2.07
CA THR A 318 -11.02 1.05 1.03
C THR A 318 -12.20 0.98 0.06
N PRO A 319 -11.98 0.58 -1.21
CA PRO A 319 -13.07 0.41 -2.17
C PRO A 319 -14.13 -0.60 -1.72
N SER A 320 -13.73 -1.64 -0.99
CA SER A 320 -14.63 -2.71 -0.53
C SER A 320 -15.50 -2.32 0.66
N LEU A 321 -15.00 -1.50 1.59
CA LEU A 321 -15.70 -1.15 2.84
C LEU A 321 -16.16 0.32 2.89
N GLY A 322 -15.69 1.16 1.96
CA GLY A 322 -15.87 2.60 2.09
C GLY A 322 -15.01 3.19 3.22
N ILE A 323 -15.55 4.18 3.94
CA ILE A 323 -14.88 4.78 5.11
C ILE A 323 -15.19 3.93 6.34
N TYR A 324 -14.18 3.59 7.11
CA TYR A 324 -14.32 2.78 8.33
C TYR A 324 -13.28 3.16 9.39
N GLU A 325 -13.61 2.93 10.66
CA GLU A 325 -12.65 3.01 11.75
C GLU A 325 -11.81 1.73 11.82
N GLY A 326 -10.52 1.89 12.02
CA GLY A 326 -9.61 0.78 12.25
C GLY A 326 -8.57 1.11 13.31
N PRO A 327 -7.82 0.11 13.77
CA PRO A 327 -6.72 0.36 14.69
C PRO A 327 -5.62 1.17 13.99
N THR A 328 -4.77 1.83 14.76
CA THR A 328 -3.54 2.44 14.24
C THR A 328 -2.67 1.37 13.56
N LYS A 329 -1.81 1.77 12.63
CA LYS A 329 -0.94 0.83 11.86
C LYS A 329 -0.11 -0.09 12.77
N THR A 330 0.27 0.38 13.95
CA THR A 330 1.06 -0.38 14.93
C THR A 330 0.22 -1.00 16.04
N ARG A 331 -1.10 -0.76 16.06
CA ARG A 331 -2.05 -1.15 17.11
C ARG A 331 -1.67 -0.65 18.53
N LYS A 332 -0.78 0.35 18.60
CA LYS A 332 -0.37 0.97 19.87
C LYS A 332 -1.18 2.24 20.12
N ILE A 333 -1.66 2.39 21.34
CA ILE A 333 -2.27 3.63 21.83
C ILE A 333 -1.13 4.50 22.36
N ARG A 334 -1.18 5.80 22.08
CA ARG A 334 -0.22 6.77 22.60
C ARG A 334 -0.88 8.10 22.90
N ALA A 335 -0.42 8.76 23.93
CA ALA A 335 -0.73 10.14 24.24
C ALA A 335 0.31 11.05 23.58
N VAL A 336 -0.13 12.12 22.96
CA VAL A 336 0.73 13.11 22.32
C VAL A 336 0.36 14.48 22.91
N ARG A 337 1.35 15.19 23.43
CA ARG A 337 1.16 16.57 23.90
C ARG A 337 1.25 17.52 22.72
N ILE A 338 0.32 18.46 22.65
CA ILE A 338 0.26 19.47 21.58
C ILE A 338 0.71 20.83 22.08
N SER A 339 1.19 21.68 21.17
CA SER A 339 1.59 23.04 21.47
C SER A 339 0.37 23.92 21.81
N ASN A 340 0.62 25.02 22.56
CA ASN A 340 -0.42 25.99 22.90
C ASN A 340 -1.10 26.58 21.66
N ALA A 341 -0.36 26.79 20.57
CA ALA A 341 -0.92 27.31 19.31
C ALA A 341 -1.94 26.32 18.71
N THR A 342 -1.62 25.03 18.69
CA THR A 342 -2.52 23.97 18.21
C THR A 342 -3.73 23.82 19.14
N LEU A 343 -3.53 23.91 20.45
CA LEU A 343 -4.59 23.83 21.46
C LEU A 343 -5.62 24.95 21.28
N GLU A 344 -5.17 26.20 21.08
CA GLU A 344 -6.05 27.33 20.82
C GLU A 344 -6.87 27.15 19.51
N LEU A 345 -6.25 26.62 18.47
CA LEU A 345 -6.97 26.31 17.25
C LEU A 345 -8.03 25.22 17.45
N LEU A 346 -7.75 24.19 18.27
CA LEU A 346 -8.73 23.15 18.61
C LEU A 346 -9.90 23.70 19.41
N ARG A 347 -9.66 24.60 20.37
CA ARG A 347 -10.73 25.28 21.12
C ARG A 347 -11.65 26.06 20.18
N LYS A 348 -11.08 26.91 19.33
CA LYS A 348 -11.83 27.67 18.32
C LYS A 348 -12.59 26.76 17.36
N HIS A 349 -11.96 25.65 16.95
CA HIS A 349 -12.58 24.68 16.06
C HIS A 349 -13.79 23.99 16.71
N LYS A 350 -13.70 23.63 18.00
CA LYS A 350 -14.80 23.04 18.78
C LYS A 350 -16.02 23.99 18.82
N GLU A 351 -15.77 25.26 19.09
CA GLU A 351 -16.83 26.29 19.07
C GLU A 351 -17.46 26.46 17.68
N ALA A 352 -16.62 26.46 16.64
CA ALA A 352 -17.10 26.58 15.25
C ALA A 352 -17.93 25.36 14.84
N GLN A 353 -17.52 24.16 15.24
CA GLN A 353 -18.28 22.94 14.99
C GLN A 353 -19.61 22.93 15.77
N GLN A 354 -19.63 23.42 17.01
CA GLN A 354 -20.86 23.53 17.79
C GLN A 354 -21.87 24.47 17.13
N ARG A 355 -21.40 25.65 16.66
CA ARG A 355 -22.27 26.59 15.88
C ARG A 355 -22.80 25.96 14.60
N LEU A 356 -21.97 25.14 13.92
CA LEU A 356 -22.39 24.42 12.72
C LEU A 356 -23.45 23.35 13.04
N LYS A 357 -23.29 22.63 14.15
CA LYS A 357 -24.27 21.68 14.68
C LYS A 357 -25.61 22.34 14.96
N GLU A 358 -25.62 23.47 15.66
CA GLU A 358 -26.83 24.25 15.96
C GLU A 358 -27.53 24.72 14.67
N LYS A 359 -26.77 25.21 13.70
CA LYS A 359 -27.30 25.62 12.39
C LYS A 359 -27.93 24.47 11.59
N ASN A 360 -27.40 23.27 11.68
CA ASN A 360 -27.92 22.09 10.97
C ASN A 360 -29.12 21.46 11.69
N GLY A 361 -29.25 21.63 13.03
CA GLY A 361 -30.33 21.02 13.82
C GLY A 361 -30.44 19.52 13.58
N ASP A 362 -31.62 19.03 13.27
CA ASP A 362 -31.93 17.61 13.05
C ASP A 362 -31.16 16.96 11.87
N ARG A 363 -30.55 17.77 11.01
CA ARG A 363 -29.72 17.26 9.89
C ARG A 363 -28.28 16.97 10.30
N TRP A 364 -27.91 17.29 11.54
CA TRP A 364 -26.58 17.00 12.06
C TRP A 364 -26.46 15.50 12.37
N ILE A 365 -25.38 14.90 11.86
CA ILE A 365 -24.98 13.52 12.16
C ILE A 365 -23.97 13.54 13.29
N GLU A 366 -24.31 13.00 14.45
CA GLU A 366 -23.42 12.98 15.61
C GLU A 366 -22.45 11.81 15.52
N THR A 367 -21.22 12.10 15.14
CA THR A 367 -20.15 11.09 15.00
C THR A 367 -19.07 11.19 16.08
N GLY A 368 -19.04 12.32 16.79
CA GLY A 368 -18.03 12.60 17.83
C GLY A 368 -16.63 12.91 17.30
N TYR A 369 -16.40 12.92 15.98
CA TYR A 369 -15.11 13.28 15.41
C TYR A 369 -14.78 14.75 15.58
N VAL A 370 -13.47 15.04 15.77
CA VAL A 370 -12.97 16.42 15.77
C VAL A 370 -13.16 17.04 14.39
N PHE A 371 -12.88 16.30 13.32
CA PHE A 371 -13.00 16.80 11.93
C PHE A 371 -14.11 16.09 11.18
N THR A 372 -15.15 16.87 10.85
CA THR A 372 -16.36 16.38 10.17
C THR A 372 -16.62 17.12 8.87
N ALA A 373 -17.45 16.55 8.03
CA ALA A 373 -18.12 17.27 6.96
C ALA A 373 -19.10 18.32 7.56
N ASP A 374 -19.67 19.17 6.72
CA ASP A 374 -20.49 20.29 7.21
C ASP A 374 -21.84 19.84 7.82
N ASN A 375 -22.25 18.60 7.58
CA ASN A 375 -23.41 17.96 8.19
C ASN A 375 -23.09 17.11 9.43
N GLY A 376 -21.84 17.11 9.91
CA GLY A 376 -21.41 16.31 11.07
C GLY A 376 -20.91 14.91 10.73
N ASP A 377 -21.11 14.43 9.50
CA ASP A 377 -20.62 13.12 9.06
C ASP A 377 -19.09 13.12 8.93
N HIS A 378 -18.48 11.92 8.90
CA HIS A 378 -17.04 11.80 8.77
C HIS A 378 -16.54 12.27 7.40
N MET A 379 -15.39 12.93 7.39
CA MET A 379 -14.71 13.34 6.17
C MET A 379 -13.98 12.14 5.54
N THR A 380 -13.92 12.11 4.20
CA THR A 380 -13.03 11.16 3.52
C THR A 380 -11.59 11.37 3.97
N PRO A 381 -10.87 10.33 4.43
CA PRO A 381 -9.49 10.50 4.92
C PRO A 381 -8.53 11.13 3.91
N ASP A 382 -8.79 10.97 2.61
CA ASP A 382 -7.99 11.55 1.53
C ASP A 382 -8.23 13.04 1.30
N SER A 383 -9.30 13.62 1.87
CA SER A 383 -9.67 15.02 1.66
C SER A 383 -8.56 16.00 2.05
N ILE A 384 -7.86 15.75 3.16
CA ILE A 384 -6.73 16.60 3.57
C ILE A 384 -5.55 16.53 2.58
N THR A 385 -5.25 15.36 2.02
CA THR A 385 -4.20 15.22 1.01
C THR A 385 -4.52 16.02 -0.25
N GLN A 386 -5.78 15.93 -0.72
CA GLN A 386 -6.25 16.68 -1.88
C GLN A 386 -6.25 18.18 -1.60
N TRP A 387 -6.67 18.59 -0.40
CA TRP A 387 -6.69 19.98 0.00
C TRP A 387 -5.26 20.56 0.09
N LEU A 388 -4.31 19.85 0.71
CA LEU A 388 -2.91 20.27 0.82
C LEU A 388 -2.24 20.40 -0.55
N ALA A 389 -2.49 19.45 -1.46
CA ALA A 389 -1.96 19.53 -2.82
C ALA A 389 -2.48 20.77 -3.56
N LYS A 390 -3.79 21.07 -3.45
CA LYS A 390 -4.37 22.28 -4.03
C LYS A 390 -3.87 23.55 -3.34
N PHE A 391 -3.70 23.54 -2.02
CA PHE A 391 -3.18 24.65 -1.24
C PHE A 391 -1.77 24.99 -1.67
N SER A 392 -0.87 23.99 -1.78
CA SER A 392 0.51 24.20 -2.24
C SER A 392 0.58 24.77 -3.66
N GLU A 393 -0.25 24.24 -4.59
CA GLU A 393 -0.34 24.74 -5.96
C GLU A 393 -0.83 26.19 -6.01
N THR A 394 -1.88 26.51 -5.24
CA THR A 394 -2.50 27.85 -5.23
C THR A 394 -1.58 28.93 -4.69
N HIS A 395 -0.77 28.61 -3.68
CA HIS A 395 0.14 29.54 -3.00
C HIS A 395 1.59 29.42 -3.47
N ASN A 396 1.84 28.65 -4.54
CA ASN A 396 3.18 28.44 -5.11
C ASN A 396 4.20 27.94 -4.08
N LEU A 397 3.75 27.05 -3.19
CA LEU A 397 4.54 26.38 -2.16
C LEU A 397 5.11 25.05 -2.67
N PRO A 398 6.14 24.48 -2.03
CA PRO A 398 6.57 23.10 -2.29
C PRO A 398 5.40 22.13 -2.21
N HIS A 399 5.49 20.99 -2.91
CA HIS A 399 4.42 19.99 -2.85
C HIS A 399 4.20 19.48 -1.41
N ILE A 400 2.99 19.68 -0.89
CA ILE A 400 2.66 19.36 0.50
C ILE A 400 1.81 18.11 0.56
N HIS A 401 2.25 17.14 1.35
CA HIS A 401 1.46 15.96 1.71
C HIS A 401 1.65 15.60 3.19
N PRO A 402 0.68 14.91 3.83
CA PRO A 402 0.73 14.67 5.28
C PRO A 402 1.99 13.97 5.80
N HIS A 403 2.61 13.10 4.98
CA HIS A 403 3.84 12.42 5.39
C HIS A 403 5.07 13.34 5.41
N ALA A 404 5.11 14.40 4.58
CA ALA A 404 6.20 15.37 4.64
C ALA A 404 6.23 16.08 6.00
N PHE A 405 5.08 16.50 6.56
CA PHE A 405 5.02 17.05 7.91
C PHE A 405 5.50 16.09 8.98
N ARG A 406 5.17 14.80 8.84
CA ARG A 406 5.67 13.77 9.76
C ARG A 406 7.19 13.61 9.68
N HIS A 407 7.76 13.68 8.48
CA HIS A 407 9.20 13.66 8.28
C HIS A 407 9.85 14.91 8.87
N THR A 408 9.25 16.09 8.67
CA THR A 408 9.70 17.34 9.27
C THR A 408 9.67 17.27 10.79
N ALA A 409 8.57 16.83 11.41
CA ALA A 409 8.46 16.67 12.86
C ALA A 409 9.57 15.76 13.43
N ALA A 410 9.81 14.61 12.79
CA ALA A 410 10.86 13.71 13.19
C ALA A 410 12.27 14.33 13.06
N SER A 411 12.56 14.96 11.92
CA SER A 411 13.84 15.64 11.68
C SER A 411 14.08 16.75 12.70
N THR A 412 13.04 17.54 13.02
CA THR A 412 13.11 18.60 14.02
C THR A 412 13.39 18.05 15.42
N MET A 413 12.70 16.97 15.86
CA MET A 413 12.93 16.32 17.14
C MET A 413 14.38 15.82 17.26
N ILE A 414 14.89 15.13 16.24
CA ILE A 414 16.28 14.62 16.22
C ILE A 414 17.30 15.75 16.22
N ALA A 415 17.07 16.79 15.40
CA ALA A 415 17.95 17.96 15.31
C ALA A 415 17.98 18.76 16.63
N SER A 416 16.89 18.70 17.43
CA SER A 416 16.79 19.28 18.78
C SER A 416 17.43 18.41 19.86
N GLY A 417 18.01 17.23 19.52
CA GLY A 417 18.69 16.33 20.45
C GLY A 417 17.78 15.31 21.14
N ILE A 418 16.53 15.20 20.73
CA ILE A 418 15.62 14.16 21.25
C ILE A 418 16.11 12.80 20.72
N ASP A 419 16.21 11.82 21.60
CA ASP A 419 16.70 10.49 21.23
C ASP A 419 15.76 9.75 20.27
N LEU A 420 16.31 8.79 19.53
CA LEU A 420 15.59 8.05 18.48
C LEU A 420 14.45 7.19 19.04
N VAL A 421 14.53 6.71 20.27
CA VAL A 421 13.51 5.85 20.88
C VAL A 421 12.30 6.70 21.24
N THR A 422 12.53 7.86 21.87
CA THR A 422 11.49 8.85 22.19
C THR A 422 10.83 9.36 20.91
N THR A 423 11.61 9.76 19.90
CA THR A 423 11.09 10.20 18.61
C THR A 423 10.25 9.10 17.93
N ALA A 424 10.72 7.84 17.96
CA ALA A 424 9.96 6.72 17.42
C ALA A 424 8.63 6.48 18.16
N HIS A 425 8.64 6.63 19.49
CA HIS A 425 7.46 6.50 20.33
C HIS A 425 6.42 7.58 20.04
N GLU A 426 6.81 8.85 20.03
CA GLU A 426 5.95 10.00 19.69
C GLU A 426 5.28 9.85 18.35
N LEU A 427 6.07 9.46 17.34
CA LEU A 427 5.56 9.22 15.99
C LEU A 427 4.75 7.92 15.88
N GLY A 428 4.82 6.98 16.81
CA GLY A 428 4.20 5.65 16.74
C GLY A 428 4.83 4.79 15.64
N HIS A 429 6.16 4.75 15.54
CA HIS A 429 6.89 3.77 14.74
C HIS A 429 6.92 2.41 15.44
N ALA A 430 6.98 1.33 14.66
CA ALA A 430 7.01 -0.03 15.21
C ALA A 430 8.30 -0.27 16.00
N ASN A 431 9.43 0.26 15.49
CA ASN A 431 10.74 0.20 16.13
C ASN A 431 11.57 1.45 15.79
N ALA A 432 12.61 1.70 16.60
CA ALA A 432 13.54 2.82 16.43
C ALA A 432 14.43 2.67 15.16
N THR A 433 14.66 1.44 14.68
CA THR A 433 15.43 1.19 13.46
C THR A 433 14.79 1.89 12.25
N THR A 434 13.45 1.86 12.17
CA THR A 434 12.73 2.61 11.13
C THR A 434 13.03 4.10 11.19
N THR A 435 13.06 4.70 12.39
CA THR A 435 13.42 6.09 12.60
C THR A 435 14.88 6.35 12.21
N ALA A 436 15.82 5.53 12.64
CA ALA A 436 17.24 5.66 12.33
C ALA A 436 17.52 5.62 10.81
N THR A 437 16.94 4.63 10.11
CA THR A 437 17.13 4.49 8.66
C THR A 437 16.54 5.68 7.88
N ILE A 438 15.36 6.17 8.33
CA ILE A 438 14.66 7.27 7.67
C ILE A 438 15.40 8.61 7.84
N TYR A 439 15.96 8.84 9.03
CA TYR A 439 16.48 10.15 9.43
C TYR A 439 18.00 10.17 9.62
N ALA A 440 18.74 9.30 8.92
CA ALA A 440 20.20 9.22 8.98
C ALA A 440 20.90 10.58 8.75
N HIS A 441 20.37 11.41 7.84
CA HIS A 441 20.89 12.75 7.59
C HIS A 441 20.74 13.66 8.82
N SER A 442 19.57 13.70 9.45
CA SER A 442 19.32 14.51 10.66
C SER A 442 20.16 14.03 11.85
N ILE A 443 20.51 12.74 11.90
CA ILE A 443 21.45 12.17 12.87
C ILE A 443 22.85 12.74 12.66
N ALA A 444 23.31 12.88 11.41
CA ALA A 444 24.61 13.47 11.10
C ALA A 444 24.71 14.93 11.58
N VAL A 445 23.64 15.72 11.41
CA VAL A 445 23.56 17.09 11.94
C VAL A 445 23.62 17.10 13.48
N ALA A 446 22.88 16.21 14.14
CA ALA A 446 22.93 16.09 15.61
C ALA A 446 24.32 15.66 16.10
N GLN A 447 25.01 14.75 15.39
CA GLN A 447 26.39 14.37 15.69
C GLN A 447 27.37 15.52 15.56
N ALA A 448 27.21 16.39 14.53
CA ALA A 448 28.04 17.58 14.36
C ALA A 448 27.85 18.56 15.54
N LYS A 449 26.61 18.82 15.98
CA LYS A 449 26.31 19.61 17.18
C LYS A 449 26.90 19.01 18.44
N ALA A 450 26.81 17.70 18.61
CA ALA A 450 27.42 16.98 19.75
C ALA A 450 28.97 17.07 19.72
N ALA A 451 29.59 17.04 18.55
CA ALA A 451 31.03 17.25 18.40
C ALA A 451 31.42 18.68 18.80
N GLN A 452 30.68 19.69 18.38
CA GLN A 452 30.87 21.09 18.78
C GLN A 452 30.73 21.27 20.30
N ALA A 453 29.70 20.69 20.91
CA ALA A 453 29.49 20.75 22.34
C ALA A 453 30.68 20.15 23.13
N ARG A 454 31.24 19.01 22.65
CA ARG A 454 32.45 18.42 23.23
C ARG A 454 33.70 19.30 23.02
N SER A 455 33.82 19.96 21.86
CA SER A 455 34.93 20.88 21.56
C SER A 455 34.96 22.04 22.57
N GLY A 456 33.80 22.61 22.94
CA GLY A 456 33.69 23.68 23.94
C GLY A 456 34.21 23.29 25.33
N VAL A 457 34.17 21.99 25.69
CA VAL A 457 34.77 21.52 26.95
C VAL A 457 36.29 21.61 26.91
N PHE A 458 36.91 21.35 25.78
CA PHE A 458 38.37 21.46 25.61
C PHE A 458 38.82 22.93 25.57
N ASP A 459 37.99 23.86 25.10
CA ASP A 459 38.31 25.30 25.12
C ASP A 459 38.32 25.87 26.56
N LEU A 460 37.59 25.26 27.50
CA LEU A 460 37.62 25.60 28.92
C LEU A 460 38.93 25.18 29.61
N ILE A 461 39.71 24.28 29.01
CA ILE A 461 40.93 23.70 29.56
C ILE A 461 42.19 24.38 28.96
N LYS A 462 42.04 25.25 27.97
CA LYS A 462 43.18 26.02 27.43
C LYS A 462 43.80 26.87 28.55
N PRO A 463 45.15 26.74 28.81
CA PRO A 463 45.79 27.64 29.74
C PRO A 463 45.61 29.09 29.26
N LYS A 464 45.24 30.00 30.16
CA LYS A 464 45.31 31.45 29.88
C LYS A 464 46.74 31.71 29.40
N GLU A 465 46.90 32.20 28.15
CA GLU A 465 48.15 32.69 27.66
C GLU A 465 48.65 33.76 28.64
N ALA A 466 49.88 33.53 29.15
CA ALA A 466 50.54 34.49 29.99
C ALA A 466 50.70 35.79 29.23
N GLN A 467 50.18 36.88 29.75
CA GLN A 467 50.45 38.20 29.21
C GLN A 467 51.96 38.44 29.25
N PRO A 468 52.58 38.94 28.17
CA PRO A 468 53.98 39.27 28.18
C PRO A 468 54.23 40.39 29.27
N GLU A 469 55.09 40.06 30.24
CA GLU A 469 55.57 41.09 31.16
C GLU A 469 56.22 42.20 30.36
N GLN A 470 55.69 43.40 30.53
CA GLN A 470 56.39 44.65 30.14
C GLN A 470 57.61 44.76 31.00
N VAL A 471 58.79 44.57 30.41
CA VAL A 471 60.07 44.94 31.01
C VAL A 471 60.31 46.41 30.71
N ASP A 472 60.36 47.21 31.80
CA ASP A 472 60.80 48.62 31.76
C ASP A 472 62.27 48.75 31.34
#